data_fbabd800e10417d67efcbdc0d2a14237
#
_entry.id   fbabd800e10417d67efcbdc0d2a14237
#
_cell.length_a   1.000
_cell.length_b   1.000
_cell.length_c   1.000
_cell.angle_alpha   90.00
_cell.angle_beta   90.00
_cell.angle_gamma   90.00
#
_symmetry.space_group_name_H-M   'P 1'
#
loop_
_entity.id
_entity.type
_entity.pdbx_description
1 polymer ?
#
loop_
_entity_poly.entity_id
_entity_poly.type
_entity_poly.pdbx_seq_one_letter_code
_entity_poly.pdbx_strand_id
1 'polypeptide(L)'
;MAHRSPVIARLALSILLILGYYVLIHYIQNNITNLDFVVPGFMVYVFGYVIALLFYFRLGNSYYRWYDGLKALTYLRANAESFSMKVHGSLKGNTEQEKYLLAMMINFYRSVRDKVRGIQDSGRLIPQGNLPLGELTALDDMPSGLNAMIEQRINSLYTEGKISWVEFLDLSRNVTRNSEHLAVCEALQNTPPPKTYIIHLRGFVLFYAGIIPFGFIHELGVWMMLFLSVFFYFYTGMEIISEEVEDPFGFDQNDLPVNDLTKLAEKRITQIIKS
;
A
#
# COMPACT_ATOMS: atom_id res chain seq x y z
N MET A 1 -5.11 18.83 4.49
CA MET A 1 -6.34 19.35 3.84
C MET A 1 -6.22 19.59 2.33
N ALA A 2 -5.08 19.32 1.68
CA ALA A 2 -4.85 19.67 0.26
C ALA A 2 -5.23 18.59 -0.77
N HIS A 3 -5.55 17.35 -0.36
CA HIS A 3 -5.80 16.24 -1.30
C HIS A 3 -7.26 16.04 -1.76
N ARG A 4 -8.24 16.75 -1.16
CA ARG A 4 -9.66 16.62 -1.58
C ARG A 4 -9.98 17.26 -2.93
N SER A 5 -9.24 18.29 -3.33
CA SER A 5 -9.52 19.01 -4.59
C SER A 5 -9.35 18.16 -5.87
N PRO A 6 -8.31 17.30 -6.02
CA PRO A 6 -8.15 16.53 -7.26
C PRO A 6 -9.20 15.43 -7.44
N VAL A 7 -9.70 14.81 -6.35
CA VAL A 7 -10.73 13.76 -6.39
C VAL A 7 -12.05 14.32 -6.89
N ILE A 8 -12.51 15.41 -6.25
CA ILE A 8 -13.77 16.08 -6.64
C ILE A 8 -13.70 16.59 -8.07
N ALA A 9 -12.54 17.15 -8.47
CA ALA A 9 -12.34 17.63 -9.83
C ALA A 9 -12.38 16.50 -10.86
N ARG A 10 -11.77 15.35 -10.59
CA ARG A 10 -11.84 14.16 -11.46
C ARG A 10 -13.26 13.63 -11.59
N LEU A 11 -14.01 13.53 -10.48
CA LEU A 11 -15.42 13.13 -10.47
C LEU A 11 -16.27 14.09 -11.30
N ALA A 12 -16.16 15.40 -11.05
CA ALA A 12 -16.93 16.40 -11.77
C ALA A 12 -16.60 16.39 -13.27
N LEU A 13 -15.33 16.30 -13.63
CA LEU A 13 -14.91 16.26 -15.04
C LEU A 13 -15.45 15.03 -15.76
N SER A 14 -15.38 13.84 -15.17
CA SER A 14 -15.89 12.63 -15.80
C SER A 14 -17.41 12.68 -16.03
N ILE A 15 -18.15 13.22 -15.05
CA ILE A 15 -19.60 13.41 -15.18
C ILE A 15 -19.92 14.45 -16.27
N LEU A 16 -19.22 15.57 -16.32
CA LEU A 16 -19.44 16.60 -17.34
C LEU A 16 -19.14 16.08 -18.76
N LEU A 17 -18.06 15.32 -18.93
CA LEU A 17 -17.70 14.73 -20.23
C LEU A 17 -18.76 13.75 -20.71
N ILE A 18 -19.26 12.88 -19.85
CA ILE A 18 -20.27 11.90 -20.25
C ILE A 18 -21.65 12.56 -20.53
N LEU A 19 -22.00 13.59 -19.75
CA LEU A 19 -23.22 14.37 -20.03
C LEU A 19 -23.11 15.12 -21.35
N GLY A 20 -21.97 15.73 -21.64
CA GLY A 20 -21.71 16.38 -22.94
C GLY A 20 -21.81 15.38 -24.09
N TYR A 21 -21.25 14.19 -23.94
CA TYR A 21 -21.36 13.11 -24.90
C TYR A 21 -22.84 12.70 -25.10
N TYR A 22 -23.61 12.50 -24.03
CA TYR A 22 -25.02 12.15 -24.13
C TYR A 22 -25.84 13.22 -24.88
N VAL A 23 -25.63 14.50 -24.52
CA VAL A 23 -26.34 15.61 -25.21
C VAL A 23 -26.01 15.62 -26.69
N LEU A 24 -24.72 15.40 -27.05
CA LEU A 24 -24.31 15.31 -28.44
C LEU A 24 -25.00 14.17 -29.19
N ILE A 25 -25.03 12.96 -28.62
CA ILE A 25 -25.69 11.81 -29.23
C ILE A 25 -27.19 12.06 -29.37
N HIS A 26 -27.86 12.58 -28.34
CA HIS A 26 -29.28 12.91 -28.36
C HIS A 26 -29.61 13.96 -29.45
N TYR A 27 -28.75 14.99 -29.60
CA TYR A 27 -28.88 15.98 -30.65
C TYR A 27 -28.73 15.38 -32.06
N ILE A 28 -27.73 14.52 -32.26
CA ILE A 28 -27.49 13.83 -33.55
C ILE A 28 -28.67 12.96 -33.91
N GLN A 29 -29.17 12.15 -33.00
CA GLN A 29 -30.29 11.26 -33.27
C GLN A 29 -31.60 12.02 -33.59
N ASN A 30 -31.84 13.17 -32.94
CA ASN A 30 -33.05 13.94 -33.17
C ASN A 30 -33.01 14.84 -34.40
N ASN A 31 -31.82 15.31 -34.83
CA ASN A 31 -31.73 16.36 -35.86
C ASN A 31 -31.01 15.93 -37.14
N ILE A 32 -30.16 14.90 -37.10
CA ILE A 32 -29.28 14.60 -38.25
C ILE A 32 -29.78 13.36 -39.01
N THR A 33 -30.87 12.72 -38.63
CA THR A 33 -31.50 11.66 -39.39
C THR A 33 -31.56 10.26 -38.85
N ASN A 34 -32.39 9.46 -39.42
CA ASN A 34 -32.46 8.03 -39.80
C ASN A 34 -31.35 7.04 -39.38
N LEU A 35 -30.47 7.42 -38.48
CA LEU A 35 -29.53 6.54 -37.81
C LEU A 35 -30.20 5.92 -36.55
N ASP A 36 -31.25 5.10 -36.83
CA ASP A 36 -31.83 4.22 -35.80
C ASP A 36 -30.85 3.10 -35.42
N PHE A 37 -29.64 3.51 -35.02
CA PHE A 37 -28.70 2.55 -34.47
C PHE A 37 -29.11 2.23 -33.04
N VAL A 38 -29.74 1.08 -32.86
CA VAL A 38 -30.21 0.58 -31.57
C VAL A 38 -29.36 -0.63 -31.19
N VAL A 39 -28.71 -0.55 -30.06
CA VAL A 39 -28.02 -1.72 -29.45
C VAL A 39 -29.07 -2.52 -28.68
N PRO A 40 -29.19 -3.84 -28.92
CA PRO A 40 -30.12 -4.65 -28.13
C PRO A 40 -29.87 -4.51 -26.63
N GLY A 41 -30.90 -4.14 -25.86
CA GLY A 41 -30.76 -3.87 -24.42
C GLY A 41 -30.11 -5.03 -23.65
N PHE A 42 -30.39 -6.28 -24.06
CA PHE A 42 -29.75 -7.44 -23.43
C PHE A 42 -28.18 -7.43 -23.54
N MET A 43 -27.64 -6.93 -24.64
CA MET A 43 -26.18 -6.80 -24.80
C MET A 43 -25.59 -5.78 -23.79
N VAL A 44 -26.32 -4.67 -23.59
CA VAL A 44 -25.92 -3.67 -22.60
C VAL A 44 -25.93 -4.27 -21.19
N TYR A 45 -26.91 -5.10 -20.85
CA TYR A 45 -26.91 -5.81 -19.56
C TYR A 45 -25.76 -6.80 -19.42
N VAL A 46 -25.42 -7.57 -20.46
CA VAL A 46 -24.32 -8.53 -20.45
C VAL A 46 -22.98 -7.79 -20.24
N PHE A 47 -22.73 -6.72 -20.99
CA PHE A 47 -21.52 -5.91 -20.81
C PHE A 47 -21.48 -5.25 -19.43
N GLY A 48 -22.59 -4.76 -18.92
CA GLY A 48 -22.67 -4.21 -17.56
C GLY A 48 -22.32 -5.24 -16.49
N TYR A 49 -22.78 -6.47 -16.63
CA TYR A 49 -22.41 -7.57 -15.72
C TYR A 49 -20.91 -7.89 -15.79
N VAL A 50 -20.33 -7.94 -17.00
CA VAL A 50 -18.87 -8.16 -17.16
C VAL A 50 -18.10 -7.03 -16.49
N ILE A 51 -18.51 -5.78 -16.65
CA ILE A 51 -17.88 -4.63 -16.00
C ILE A 51 -17.96 -4.74 -14.46
N ALA A 52 -19.13 -5.08 -13.93
CA ALA A 52 -19.28 -5.26 -12.48
C ALA A 52 -18.35 -6.34 -11.95
N LEU A 53 -18.17 -7.44 -12.67
CA LEU A 53 -17.23 -8.51 -12.33
C LEU A 53 -15.77 -8.02 -12.39
N LEU A 54 -15.39 -7.27 -13.42
CA LEU A 54 -14.04 -6.71 -13.55
C LEU A 54 -13.73 -5.72 -12.42
N PHE A 55 -14.71 -4.91 -12.01
CA PHE A 55 -14.57 -4.03 -10.85
C PHE A 55 -14.41 -4.79 -9.54
N TYR A 56 -15.18 -5.84 -9.35
CA TYR A 56 -15.01 -6.70 -8.18
C TYR A 56 -13.58 -7.23 -8.07
N PHE A 57 -13.01 -7.72 -9.16
CA PHE A 57 -11.61 -8.16 -9.18
C PHE A 57 -10.62 -7.00 -8.98
N ARG A 58 -10.88 -5.84 -9.58
CA ARG A 58 -10.00 -4.67 -9.46
C ARG A 58 -9.91 -4.21 -8.00
N LEU A 59 -11.05 -3.99 -7.35
CA LEU A 59 -11.10 -3.56 -5.97
C LEU A 59 -10.56 -4.64 -5.03
N GLY A 60 -10.89 -5.90 -5.27
CA GLY A 60 -10.39 -7.03 -4.48
C GLY A 60 -8.86 -7.11 -4.51
N ASN A 61 -8.25 -7.00 -5.68
CA ASN A 61 -6.78 -7.03 -5.82
C ASN A 61 -6.11 -5.84 -5.11
N SER A 62 -6.67 -4.63 -5.22
CA SER A 62 -6.16 -3.45 -4.51
C SER A 62 -6.24 -3.64 -2.99
N TYR A 63 -7.38 -4.15 -2.48
CA TYR A 63 -7.56 -4.45 -1.07
C TYR A 63 -6.59 -5.52 -0.55
N TYR A 64 -6.32 -6.57 -1.35
CA TYR A 64 -5.34 -7.60 -0.96
C TYR A 64 -3.94 -7.01 -0.81
N ARG A 65 -3.52 -6.11 -1.68
CA ARG A 65 -2.22 -5.41 -1.54
C ARG A 65 -2.14 -4.61 -0.24
N TRP A 66 -3.17 -3.84 0.07
CA TRP A 66 -3.27 -3.09 1.32
C TRP A 66 -3.19 -4.01 2.54
N TYR A 67 -3.94 -5.12 2.51
CA TYR A 67 -3.99 -6.09 3.58
C TYR A 67 -2.66 -6.84 3.77
N ASP A 68 -1.96 -7.16 2.69
CA ASP A 68 -0.63 -7.77 2.76
C ASP A 68 0.41 -6.80 3.31
N GLY A 69 0.34 -5.52 2.98
CA GLY A 69 1.14 -4.46 3.59
C GLY A 69 0.89 -4.35 5.10
N LEU A 70 -0.38 -4.37 5.52
CA LEU A 70 -0.76 -4.36 6.94
C LEU A 70 -0.20 -5.59 7.67
N LYS A 71 -0.33 -6.78 7.09
CA LYS A 71 0.22 -8.02 7.66
C LYS A 71 1.74 -7.94 7.81
N ALA A 72 2.46 -7.52 6.77
CA ALA A 72 3.91 -7.41 6.80
C ALA A 72 4.38 -6.48 7.92
N LEU A 73 3.80 -5.28 8.04
CA LEU A 73 4.12 -4.33 9.12
C LEU A 73 3.76 -4.88 10.51
N THR A 74 2.64 -5.58 10.62
CA THR A 74 2.21 -6.19 11.90
C THR A 74 3.15 -7.31 12.33
N TYR A 75 3.58 -8.15 11.40
CA TYR A 75 4.54 -9.23 11.69
C TYR A 75 5.93 -8.69 12.00
N LEU A 76 6.39 -7.67 11.28
CA LEU A 76 7.59 -6.95 11.65
C LEU A 76 7.52 -6.51 13.10
N ARG A 77 6.47 -5.79 13.51
CA ARG A 77 6.28 -5.33 14.89
C ARG A 77 6.30 -6.48 15.91
N ALA A 78 5.54 -7.53 15.68
CA ALA A 78 5.49 -8.70 16.55
C ALA A 78 6.86 -9.39 16.68
N ASN A 79 7.60 -9.42 15.57
CA ASN A 79 8.96 -9.97 15.54
C ASN A 79 9.94 -9.14 16.35
N ALA A 80 9.83 -7.80 16.33
CA ALA A 80 10.67 -6.93 17.16
C ALA A 80 10.37 -7.08 18.65
N GLU A 81 9.09 -7.18 19.02
CA GLU A 81 8.70 -7.44 20.41
C GLU A 81 9.27 -8.79 20.88
N SER A 82 9.17 -9.84 20.06
CA SER A 82 9.74 -11.16 20.33
C SER A 82 11.26 -11.11 20.48
N PHE A 83 11.95 -10.46 19.53
CA PHE A 83 13.39 -10.27 19.59
C PHE A 83 13.81 -9.55 20.87
N SER A 84 13.13 -8.47 21.23
CA SER A 84 13.46 -7.67 22.40
C SER A 84 13.31 -8.45 23.70
N MET A 85 12.26 -9.25 23.85
CA MET A 85 12.07 -10.13 24.99
C MET A 85 13.17 -11.18 25.12
N LYS A 86 13.59 -11.77 23.98
CA LYS A 86 14.67 -12.76 23.95
C LYS A 86 16.03 -12.13 24.29
N VAL A 87 16.36 -10.97 23.72
CA VAL A 87 17.56 -10.22 24.03
C VAL A 87 17.62 -9.91 25.53
N HIS A 88 16.52 -9.41 26.10
CA HIS A 88 16.42 -9.13 27.54
C HIS A 88 16.64 -10.40 28.38
N GLY A 89 16.05 -11.53 27.98
CA GLY A 89 16.20 -12.81 28.67
C GLY A 89 17.62 -13.39 28.63
N SER A 90 18.26 -13.34 27.43
CA SER A 90 19.58 -13.93 27.18
C SER A 90 20.74 -13.07 27.72
N LEU A 91 20.58 -11.73 27.75
CA LEU A 91 21.65 -10.82 28.13
C LEU A 91 21.50 -10.23 29.54
N LYS A 92 20.75 -10.90 30.43
CA LYS A 92 20.62 -10.48 31.84
C LYS A 92 22.00 -10.25 32.47
N GLY A 93 22.27 -9.00 32.87
CA GLY A 93 23.54 -8.58 33.45
C GLY A 93 24.52 -7.93 32.46
N ASN A 94 24.24 -7.94 31.14
CA ASN A 94 25.05 -7.23 30.14
C ASN A 94 24.25 -6.08 29.50
N THR A 95 23.89 -5.11 30.32
CA THR A 95 23.04 -3.99 30.00
C THR A 95 23.49 -3.18 28.76
N GLU A 96 24.79 -3.13 28.50
CA GLU A 96 25.33 -2.40 27.34
C GLU A 96 25.00 -3.09 26.02
N GLN A 97 25.21 -4.41 25.96
CA GLN A 97 24.89 -5.18 24.73
C GLN A 97 23.39 -5.27 24.47
N GLU A 98 22.61 -5.42 25.50
CA GLU A 98 21.18 -5.38 25.44
C GLU A 98 20.70 -4.04 24.84
N LYS A 99 21.13 -2.91 25.42
CA LYS A 99 20.77 -1.58 24.92
C LYS A 99 21.20 -1.38 23.47
N TYR A 100 22.38 -1.86 23.09
CA TYR A 100 22.86 -1.79 21.72
C TYR A 100 21.92 -2.51 20.75
N LEU A 101 21.61 -3.79 20.98
CA LEU A 101 20.76 -4.59 20.10
C LEU A 101 19.34 -4.03 20.00
N LEU A 102 18.78 -3.55 21.11
CA LEU A 102 17.43 -2.98 21.11
C LEU A 102 17.37 -1.63 20.38
N ALA A 103 18.41 -0.81 20.50
CA ALA A 103 18.48 0.42 19.72
C ALA A 103 18.65 0.15 18.22
N MET A 104 19.46 -0.84 17.86
CA MET A 104 19.60 -1.26 16.46
C MET A 104 18.27 -1.75 15.90
N MET A 105 17.49 -2.49 16.69
CA MET A 105 16.16 -2.92 16.29
C MET A 105 15.20 -1.73 16.10
N ILE A 106 15.23 -0.72 16.96
CA ILE A 106 14.45 0.51 16.77
C ILE A 106 14.87 1.24 15.50
N ASN A 107 16.18 1.36 15.26
CA ASN A 107 16.70 1.98 14.03
C ASN A 107 16.31 1.21 12.78
N PHE A 108 16.31 -0.11 12.81
CA PHE A 108 15.80 -0.95 11.73
C PHE A 108 14.33 -0.59 11.40
N TYR A 109 13.48 -0.47 12.41
CA TYR A 109 12.07 -0.09 12.22
C TYR A 109 11.88 1.30 11.62
N ARG A 110 12.68 2.25 12.08
CA ARG A 110 12.67 3.61 11.53
C ARG A 110 13.11 3.61 10.08
N SER A 111 14.15 2.87 9.76
CA SER A 111 14.64 2.76 8.39
C SER A 111 13.65 2.04 7.46
N VAL A 112 12.95 1.02 7.94
CA VAL A 112 11.84 0.38 7.18
C VAL A 112 10.73 1.39 6.90
N ARG A 113 10.27 2.14 7.91
CA ARG A 113 9.27 3.20 7.74
C ARG A 113 9.68 4.21 6.67
N ASP A 114 10.93 4.69 6.76
CA ASP A 114 11.42 5.72 5.85
C ASP A 114 11.57 5.17 4.43
N LYS A 115 12.04 3.94 4.28
CA LYS A 115 12.16 3.25 3.01
C LYS A 115 10.81 3.05 2.32
N VAL A 116 9.82 2.49 3.01
CA VAL A 116 8.49 2.24 2.40
C VAL A 116 7.75 3.52 2.04
N ARG A 117 8.11 4.65 2.64
CA ARG A 117 7.58 5.99 2.34
C ARG A 117 8.43 6.79 1.37
N GLY A 118 9.52 6.22 0.87
CA GLY A 118 10.42 6.93 -0.04
C GLY A 118 11.13 8.13 0.60
N ILE A 119 11.27 8.15 1.93
CA ILE A 119 11.91 9.23 2.68
C ILE A 119 13.42 8.93 2.73
N GLN A 120 14.23 9.77 2.12
CA GLN A 120 15.70 9.68 2.16
C GLN A 120 16.29 10.52 3.31
N ASP A 121 15.86 10.28 4.55
CA ASP A 121 16.36 11.02 5.71
C ASP A 121 17.02 10.08 6.73
N SER A 122 18.35 9.98 6.67
CA SER A 122 19.17 9.22 7.62
C SER A 122 19.34 9.90 8.99
N GLY A 123 18.89 11.16 9.15
CA GLY A 123 19.08 11.97 10.36
C GLY A 123 18.22 11.55 11.57
N ARG A 124 17.36 10.55 11.42
CA ARG A 124 16.41 10.12 12.46
C ARG A 124 16.84 8.86 13.22
N LEU A 125 18.05 8.39 12.99
CA LEU A 125 18.60 7.25 13.73
C LEU A 125 18.92 7.66 15.17
N ILE A 126 18.72 6.75 16.11
CA ILE A 126 19.14 6.95 17.49
C ILE A 126 20.66 6.70 17.57
N PRO A 127 21.46 7.73 17.88
CA PRO A 127 22.86 7.50 18.14
C PRO A 127 22.98 6.63 19.41
N GLN A 128 23.70 5.53 19.34
CA GLN A 128 24.01 4.75 20.53
C GLN A 128 25.50 4.36 20.53
N GLY A 129 26.21 4.83 21.52
CA GLY A 129 27.61 4.45 21.76
C GLY A 129 28.51 4.69 20.54
N ASN A 130 29.29 3.69 20.20
CA ASN A 130 30.19 3.68 19.05
C ASN A 130 29.53 3.27 17.74
N LEU A 131 28.20 3.45 17.57
CA LEU A 131 27.55 3.25 16.27
C LEU A 131 28.19 4.20 15.25
N PRO A 132 28.87 3.69 14.23
CA PRO A 132 29.45 4.53 13.19
C PRO A 132 28.32 5.07 12.30
N LEU A 133 27.67 6.17 12.74
CA LEU A 133 26.61 6.82 11.97
C LEU A 133 27.05 7.10 10.53
N GLY A 134 28.33 7.39 10.32
CA GLY A 134 28.91 7.60 8.99
C GLY A 134 28.90 6.34 8.11
N GLU A 135 29.08 5.15 8.68
CA GLU A 135 28.97 3.89 7.93
C GLU A 135 27.52 3.54 7.62
N LEU A 136 26.58 3.84 8.53
CA LEU A 136 25.15 3.62 8.31
C LEU A 136 24.59 4.53 7.22
N THR A 137 25.02 5.78 7.17
CA THR A 137 24.57 6.73 6.12
C THR A 137 25.14 6.44 4.74
N ALA A 138 26.19 5.62 4.65
CA ALA A 138 26.80 5.18 3.40
C ALA A 138 26.14 3.92 2.80
N LEU A 139 25.18 3.31 3.50
CA LEU A 139 24.49 2.12 3.02
C LEU A 139 23.42 2.51 1.99
N ASP A 140 23.50 1.93 0.80
CA ASP A 140 22.45 2.09 -0.24
C ASP A 140 21.10 1.54 0.23
N ASP A 141 21.12 0.48 1.04
CA ASP A 141 19.94 -0.12 1.68
C ASP A 141 20.10 -0.18 3.20
N MET A 142 19.63 0.85 3.86
CA MET A 142 19.76 1.00 5.31
C MET A 142 19.07 -0.10 6.13
N PRO A 143 17.81 -0.53 5.84
CA PRO A 143 17.19 -1.60 6.62
C PRO A 143 17.95 -2.92 6.56
N SER A 144 18.37 -3.33 5.37
CA SER A 144 19.14 -4.57 5.19
C SER A 144 20.50 -4.49 5.87
N GLY A 145 21.18 -3.34 5.78
CA GLY A 145 22.45 -3.10 6.46
C GLY A 145 22.33 -3.18 7.98
N LEU A 146 21.31 -2.54 8.55
CA LEU A 146 21.03 -2.62 9.99
C LEU A 146 20.71 -4.05 10.44
N ASN A 147 19.95 -4.79 9.64
CA ASN A 147 19.65 -6.19 9.94
C ASN A 147 20.90 -7.06 9.91
N ALA A 148 21.81 -6.84 8.94
CA ALA A 148 23.11 -7.51 8.88
C ALA A 148 24.00 -7.20 10.08
N MET A 149 24.02 -5.93 10.54
CA MET A 149 24.79 -5.54 11.74
C MET A 149 24.24 -6.18 13.02
N ILE A 150 22.91 -6.32 13.14
CA ILE A 150 22.28 -7.05 14.24
C ILE A 150 22.74 -8.51 14.24
N GLU A 151 22.70 -9.18 13.08
CA GLU A 151 23.14 -10.59 12.94
C GLU A 151 24.62 -10.74 13.27
N GLN A 152 25.47 -9.85 12.77
CA GLN A 152 26.90 -9.85 13.07
C GLN A 152 27.16 -9.71 14.58
N ARG A 153 26.40 -8.85 15.26
CA ARG A 153 26.55 -8.66 16.71
C ARG A 153 26.10 -9.89 17.50
N ILE A 154 25.00 -10.52 17.11
CA ILE A 154 24.51 -11.77 17.71
C ILE A 154 25.58 -12.88 17.55
N ASN A 155 26.16 -13.00 16.36
CA ASN A 155 27.24 -13.97 16.11
C ASN A 155 28.49 -13.70 16.97
N SER A 156 28.88 -12.44 17.14
CA SER A 156 29.99 -12.06 18.03
C SER A 156 29.71 -12.46 19.48
N LEU A 157 28.48 -12.23 19.98
CA LEU A 157 28.08 -12.63 21.34
C LEU A 157 28.12 -14.14 21.55
N TYR A 158 27.78 -14.91 20.53
CA TYR A 158 27.90 -16.36 20.55
C TYR A 158 29.40 -16.80 20.61
N THR A 159 30.24 -16.26 19.74
CA THR A 159 31.66 -16.57 19.69
C THR A 159 32.42 -16.12 20.98
N GLU A 160 31.96 -15.05 21.62
CA GLU A 160 32.44 -14.59 22.92
C GLU A 160 31.92 -15.46 24.10
N GLY A 161 31.05 -16.45 23.85
CA GLY A 161 30.47 -17.31 24.88
C GLY A 161 29.44 -16.60 25.78
N LYS A 162 28.91 -15.45 25.35
CA LYS A 162 27.93 -14.65 26.13
C LYS A 162 26.51 -15.15 25.96
N ILE A 163 26.22 -15.86 24.87
CA ILE A 163 24.95 -16.51 24.60
C ILE A 163 25.21 -17.96 24.15
N SER A 164 24.25 -18.84 24.45
CA SER A 164 24.31 -20.24 24.03
C SER A 164 23.98 -20.40 22.55
N TRP A 165 24.25 -21.58 21.96
CA TRP A 165 23.87 -21.92 20.58
C TRP A 165 22.36 -21.84 20.34
N VAL A 166 21.56 -22.24 21.31
CA VAL A 166 20.09 -22.17 21.19
C VAL A 166 19.61 -20.73 21.14
N GLU A 167 20.15 -19.87 21.99
CA GLU A 167 19.82 -18.43 22.00
C GLU A 167 20.28 -17.74 20.71
N PHE A 168 21.47 -18.08 20.21
CA PHE A 168 21.96 -17.60 18.90
C PHE A 168 20.97 -17.95 17.80
N LEU A 169 20.60 -19.23 17.66
CA LEU A 169 19.65 -19.67 16.62
C LEU A 169 18.30 -18.97 16.74
N ASP A 170 17.83 -18.77 17.95
CA ASP A 170 16.51 -18.18 18.19
C ASP A 170 16.50 -16.67 17.89
N LEU A 171 17.58 -15.95 18.18
CA LEU A 171 17.75 -14.56 17.81
C LEU A 171 17.97 -14.39 16.30
N SER A 172 18.81 -15.22 15.68
CA SER A 172 19.07 -15.22 14.23
C SER A 172 17.79 -15.48 13.41
N ARG A 173 16.88 -16.33 13.88
CA ARG A 173 15.57 -16.52 13.28
C ARG A 173 14.74 -15.23 13.24
N ASN A 174 14.85 -14.38 14.27
CA ASN A 174 14.16 -13.09 14.25
C ASN A 174 14.76 -12.15 13.19
N VAL A 175 16.08 -12.17 13.01
CA VAL A 175 16.75 -11.39 11.96
C VAL A 175 16.32 -11.85 10.57
N THR A 176 16.25 -13.16 10.34
CA THR A 176 15.73 -13.74 9.08
C THR A 176 14.29 -13.29 8.81
N ARG A 177 13.39 -13.37 9.80
CA ARG A 177 12.00 -12.91 9.68
C ARG A 177 11.88 -11.43 9.36
N ASN A 178 12.78 -10.59 9.90
CA ASN A 178 12.83 -9.19 9.51
C ASN A 178 13.08 -9.03 8.02
N SER A 179 14.03 -9.78 7.44
CA SER A 179 14.32 -9.74 6.00
C SER A 179 13.14 -10.25 5.17
N GLU A 180 12.47 -11.32 5.61
CA GLU A 180 11.30 -11.87 4.91
C GLU A 180 10.15 -10.85 4.82
N HIS A 181 9.82 -10.19 5.92
CA HIS A 181 8.74 -9.20 5.94
C HIS A 181 9.14 -7.88 5.29
N LEU A 182 10.41 -7.48 5.37
CA LEU A 182 10.94 -6.34 4.63
C LEU A 182 10.79 -6.58 3.12
N ALA A 183 11.15 -7.77 2.63
CA ALA A 183 11.02 -8.12 1.21
C ALA A 183 9.57 -8.03 0.72
N VAL A 184 8.58 -8.39 1.56
CA VAL A 184 7.15 -8.20 1.22
C VAL A 184 6.81 -6.72 1.10
N CYS A 185 7.27 -5.88 2.02
CA CYS A 185 7.05 -4.43 1.94
C CYS A 185 7.68 -3.82 0.68
N GLU A 186 8.90 -4.22 0.34
CA GLU A 186 9.62 -3.78 -0.86
C GLU A 186 8.94 -4.24 -2.15
N ALA A 187 8.46 -5.48 -2.18
CA ALA A 187 7.72 -6.01 -3.32
C ALA A 187 6.43 -5.22 -3.56
N LEU A 188 5.69 -4.88 -2.49
CA LEU A 188 4.49 -4.06 -2.60
C LEU A 188 4.80 -2.63 -3.06
N GLN A 189 5.88 -2.03 -2.60
CA GLN A 189 6.29 -0.68 -2.98
C GLN A 189 6.77 -0.61 -4.44
N ASN A 190 7.63 -1.56 -4.86
CA ASN A 190 8.36 -1.47 -6.12
C ASN A 190 7.65 -2.17 -7.29
N THR A 191 6.63 -2.99 -7.03
CA THR A 191 5.92 -3.77 -8.04
C THR A 191 4.46 -3.35 -8.10
N PRO A 192 4.12 -2.27 -8.83
CA PRO A 192 2.74 -1.88 -9.04
C PRO A 192 1.99 -2.93 -9.87
N PRO A 193 0.66 -2.98 -9.84
CA PRO A 193 -0.13 -3.85 -10.69
C PRO A 193 0.17 -3.65 -12.17
N PRO A 194 -0.04 -4.67 -13.02
CA PRO A 194 0.22 -4.58 -14.44
C PRO A 194 -0.56 -3.44 -15.09
N LYS A 195 0.15 -2.45 -15.64
CA LYS A 195 -0.45 -1.27 -16.28
C LYS A 195 -1.40 -1.66 -17.42
N THR A 196 -1.06 -2.71 -18.18
CA THR A 196 -1.88 -3.22 -19.27
C THR A 196 -3.27 -3.63 -18.82
N TYR A 197 -3.39 -4.26 -17.64
CA TYR A 197 -4.67 -4.63 -17.05
C TYR A 197 -5.53 -3.39 -16.75
N ILE A 198 -4.95 -2.37 -16.15
CA ILE A 198 -5.65 -1.12 -15.81
C ILE A 198 -6.11 -0.40 -17.07
N ILE A 199 -5.25 -0.29 -18.09
CA ILE A 199 -5.57 0.36 -19.37
C ILE A 199 -6.71 -0.38 -20.07
N HIS A 200 -6.67 -1.72 -20.08
CA HIS A 200 -7.72 -2.53 -20.71
C HIS A 200 -9.06 -2.38 -19.99
N LEU A 201 -9.06 -2.40 -18.67
CA LEU A 201 -10.27 -2.16 -17.87
C LEU A 201 -10.89 -0.79 -18.17
N ARG A 202 -10.08 0.28 -18.15
CA ARG A 202 -10.53 1.64 -18.48
C ARG A 202 -11.08 1.73 -19.89
N GLY A 203 -10.40 1.11 -20.86
CA GLY A 203 -10.86 1.04 -22.24
C GLY A 203 -12.22 0.35 -22.37
N PHE A 204 -12.43 -0.75 -21.68
CA PHE A 204 -13.71 -1.48 -21.68
C PHE A 204 -14.85 -0.67 -21.06
N VAL A 205 -14.59 0.06 -19.98
CA VAL A 205 -15.60 0.97 -19.38
C VAL A 205 -15.94 2.12 -20.31
N LEU A 206 -14.95 2.73 -20.98
CA LEU A 206 -15.20 3.79 -21.95
C LEU A 206 -16.01 3.29 -23.15
N PHE A 207 -15.70 2.09 -23.65
CA PHE A 207 -16.47 1.43 -24.69
C PHE A 207 -17.92 1.21 -24.25
N TYR A 208 -18.13 0.67 -23.05
CA TYR A 208 -19.46 0.46 -22.50
C TYR A 208 -20.23 1.77 -22.33
N ALA A 209 -19.60 2.80 -21.79
CA ALA A 209 -20.19 4.13 -21.66
C ALA A 209 -20.63 4.70 -23.03
N GLY A 210 -19.82 4.40 -24.06
CA GLY A 210 -20.15 4.81 -25.43
C GLY A 210 -21.39 4.12 -25.99
N ILE A 211 -21.67 2.86 -25.63
CA ILE A 211 -22.80 2.10 -26.19
C ILE A 211 -24.08 2.20 -25.36
N ILE A 212 -24.00 2.49 -24.05
CA ILE A 212 -25.21 2.58 -23.19
C ILE A 212 -26.30 3.48 -23.76
N PRO A 213 -26.04 4.71 -24.24
CA PRO A 213 -27.08 5.58 -24.78
C PRO A 213 -27.87 4.93 -25.90
N PHE A 214 -27.21 4.21 -26.80
CA PHE A 214 -27.86 3.56 -27.96
C PHE A 214 -28.78 2.38 -27.57
N GLY A 215 -28.62 1.84 -26.35
CA GLY A 215 -29.49 0.78 -25.85
C GLY A 215 -30.79 1.30 -25.23
N PHE A 216 -30.77 2.49 -24.65
CA PHE A 216 -31.85 2.95 -23.77
C PHE A 216 -32.36 4.37 -24.05
N ILE A 217 -31.82 5.08 -25.04
CA ILE A 217 -32.17 6.48 -25.27
C ILE A 217 -33.67 6.65 -25.58
N HIS A 218 -34.28 5.72 -26.32
CA HIS A 218 -35.70 5.74 -26.67
C HIS A 218 -36.61 5.42 -25.48
N GLU A 219 -36.11 4.61 -24.52
CA GLU A 219 -36.91 4.21 -23.36
C GLU A 219 -36.80 5.22 -22.21
N LEU A 220 -35.58 5.73 -21.96
CA LEU A 220 -35.30 6.56 -20.81
C LEU A 220 -35.29 8.06 -21.11
N GLY A 221 -35.05 8.47 -22.37
CA GLY A 221 -34.99 9.88 -22.73
C GLY A 221 -34.05 10.68 -21.80
N VAL A 222 -34.55 11.81 -21.28
CA VAL A 222 -33.76 12.68 -20.40
C VAL A 222 -33.29 12.00 -19.09
N TRP A 223 -33.97 10.98 -18.60
CA TRP A 223 -33.58 10.22 -17.40
C TRP A 223 -32.26 9.46 -17.59
N MET A 224 -31.86 9.22 -18.83
CA MET A 224 -30.57 8.64 -19.15
C MET A 224 -29.39 9.49 -18.65
N MET A 225 -29.55 10.81 -18.62
CA MET A 225 -28.52 11.71 -18.06
C MET A 225 -28.27 11.44 -16.57
N LEU A 226 -29.36 11.24 -15.82
CA LEU A 226 -29.26 10.91 -14.40
C LEU A 226 -28.58 9.54 -14.20
N PHE A 227 -29.00 8.54 -14.97
CA PHE A 227 -28.42 7.19 -14.92
C PHE A 227 -26.92 7.19 -15.21
N LEU A 228 -26.48 7.86 -16.29
CA LEU A 228 -25.08 7.97 -16.65
C LEU A 228 -24.29 8.74 -15.59
N SER A 229 -24.84 9.81 -15.02
CA SER A 229 -24.17 10.57 -13.95
C SER A 229 -23.93 9.71 -12.72
N VAL A 230 -24.92 8.93 -12.30
CA VAL A 230 -24.81 8.02 -11.17
C VAL A 230 -23.82 6.89 -11.48
N PHE A 231 -23.88 6.31 -12.66
CA PHE A 231 -22.94 5.28 -13.09
C PHE A 231 -21.48 5.77 -13.06
N PHE A 232 -21.23 6.96 -13.66
CA PHE A 232 -19.87 7.52 -13.68
C PHE A 232 -19.39 8.01 -12.31
N TYR A 233 -20.28 8.45 -11.46
CA TYR A 233 -19.94 8.74 -10.06
C TYR A 233 -19.41 7.50 -9.36
N PHE A 234 -20.11 6.39 -9.42
CA PHE A 234 -19.67 5.13 -8.82
C PHE A 234 -18.39 4.60 -9.47
N TYR A 235 -18.34 4.62 -10.81
CA TYR A 235 -17.15 4.17 -11.54
C TYR A 235 -15.89 4.93 -11.13
N THR A 236 -15.95 6.25 -11.23
CA THR A 236 -14.77 7.09 -10.91
C THR A 236 -14.42 7.01 -9.44
N GLY A 237 -15.43 6.93 -8.55
CA GLY A 237 -15.21 6.74 -7.12
C GLY A 237 -14.50 5.43 -6.82
N MET A 238 -14.93 4.32 -7.42
CA MET A 238 -14.29 3.01 -7.25
C MET A 238 -12.86 2.98 -7.80
N GLU A 239 -12.60 3.63 -8.94
CA GLU A 239 -11.26 3.72 -9.51
C GLU A 239 -10.31 4.51 -8.59
N ILE A 240 -10.76 5.64 -8.04
CA ILE A 240 -9.98 6.44 -7.09
C ILE A 240 -9.67 5.63 -5.82
N ILE A 241 -10.69 4.97 -5.25
CA ILE A 241 -10.49 4.12 -4.07
C ILE A 241 -9.49 3.00 -4.37
N SER A 242 -9.59 2.38 -5.55
CA SER A 242 -8.66 1.33 -5.95
C SER A 242 -7.22 1.84 -6.10
N GLU A 243 -7.04 3.05 -6.68
CA GLU A 243 -5.72 3.69 -6.82
C GLU A 243 -5.10 4.00 -5.44
N GLU A 244 -5.87 4.56 -4.50
CA GLU A 244 -5.39 4.86 -3.15
C GLU A 244 -5.02 3.61 -2.36
N VAL A 245 -5.90 2.60 -2.36
CA VAL A 245 -5.70 1.36 -1.59
C VAL A 245 -4.58 0.49 -2.18
N GLU A 246 -4.26 0.65 -3.46
CA GLU A 246 -3.21 -0.09 -4.17
C GLU A 246 -1.78 0.30 -3.74
N ASP A 247 -1.58 1.54 -3.27
CA ASP A 247 -0.33 2.05 -2.69
C ASP A 247 -0.46 2.22 -1.17
N PRO A 248 -0.26 1.14 -0.37
CA PRO A 248 -0.62 1.13 1.03
C PRO A 248 0.30 1.96 1.95
N PHE A 249 1.46 2.40 1.46
CA PHE A 249 2.49 3.06 2.27
C PHE A 249 2.59 4.56 2.06
N GLY A 250 1.74 5.14 1.23
CA GLY A 250 1.70 6.57 0.91
C GLY A 250 1.32 7.48 2.10
N PHE A 251 0.71 8.63 1.78
CA PHE A 251 0.29 9.64 2.75
C PHE A 251 -1.19 9.99 2.62
N ASP A 252 -1.97 9.21 1.89
CA ASP A 252 -3.40 9.41 1.72
C ASP A 252 -4.18 8.94 2.96
N GLN A 253 -5.47 9.29 3.03
CA GLN A 253 -6.28 9.00 4.21
C GLN A 253 -6.51 7.50 4.45
N ASN A 254 -6.47 6.71 3.37
CA ASN A 254 -6.72 5.28 3.40
C ASN A 254 -5.42 4.45 3.53
N ASP A 255 -4.25 5.14 3.58
CA ASP A 255 -2.97 4.47 3.71
C ASP A 255 -2.74 3.90 5.10
N LEU A 256 -1.85 2.93 5.18
CA LEU A 256 -1.50 2.30 6.45
C LEU A 256 -0.85 3.31 7.41
N PRO A 257 -1.19 3.27 8.70
CA PRO A 257 -0.64 4.17 9.71
C PRO A 257 0.80 3.76 10.09
N VAL A 258 1.73 3.75 9.11
CA VAL A 258 3.11 3.27 9.26
C VAL A 258 3.83 3.98 10.40
N ASN A 259 3.61 5.31 10.55
CA ASN A 259 4.23 6.09 11.64
C ASN A 259 3.76 5.63 13.02
N ASP A 260 2.47 5.35 13.18
CA ASP A 260 1.93 4.97 14.48
C ASP A 260 2.31 3.53 14.83
N LEU A 261 2.38 2.64 13.83
CA LEU A 261 2.89 1.28 14.01
C LEU A 261 4.37 1.30 14.43
N THR A 262 5.20 2.17 13.83
CA THR A 262 6.60 2.34 14.21
C THR A 262 6.74 2.87 15.64
N LYS A 263 6.00 3.93 16.00
CA LYS A 263 6.00 4.46 17.37
C LYS A 263 5.54 3.43 18.39
N LEU A 264 4.56 2.60 18.04
CA LEU A 264 4.09 1.53 18.91
C LEU A 264 5.17 0.47 19.14
N ALA A 265 5.90 0.07 18.07
CA ALA A 265 7.04 -0.83 18.19
C ALA A 265 8.12 -0.26 19.10
N GLU A 266 8.52 1.01 18.89
CA GLU A 266 9.50 1.71 19.74
C GLU A 266 9.09 1.75 21.21
N LYS A 267 7.81 2.07 21.47
CA LYS A 267 7.26 2.11 22.83
C LYS A 267 7.33 0.73 23.50
N ARG A 268 6.97 -0.33 22.78
CA ARG A 268 6.98 -1.71 23.29
C ARG A 268 8.41 -2.18 23.60
N ILE A 269 9.34 -1.96 22.68
CA ILE A 269 10.78 -2.27 22.89
C ILE A 269 11.31 -1.51 24.11
N THR A 270 11.01 -0.21 24.23
CA THR A 270 11.47 0.62 25.36
C THR A 270 10.86 0.18 26.70
N GLN A 271 9.64 -0.34 26.70
CA GLN A 271 9.01 -0.88 27.90
C GLN A 271 9.73 -2.14 28.42
N ILE A 272 10.18 -3.01 27.50
CA ILE A 272 10.92 -4.24 27.84
C ILE A 272 12.27 -3.88 28.48
N ILE A 273 12.95 -2.81 28.02
CA ILE A 273 14.22 -2.36 28.62
C ILE A 273 14.03 -1.90 30.08
N LYS A 274 12.85 -1.41 30.43
CA LYS A 274 12.57 -0.84 31.75
C LYS A 274 12.00 -1.86 32.76
N SER A 275 11.65 -3.07 32.30
CA SER A 275 11.17 -4.16 33.14
C SER A 275 12.31 -5.03 33.68
#